data_6ac53217fc317b0f707c135b9db3dae4
#
_entry.id   6ac53217fc317b0f707c135b9db3dae4
#
_cell.length_a   1.000
_cell.length_b   1.000
_cell.length_c   1.000
_cell.angle_alpha   90.00
_cell.angle_beta   90.00
_cell.angle_gamma   90.00
#
_symmetry.space_group_name_H-M   'P 1'
#
loop_
_entity.id
_entity.type
_entity.pdbx_description
1 polymer ?
#
loop_
_entity_poly.entity_id
_entity_poly.type
_entity_poly.pdbx_seq_one_letter_code
_entity_poly.pdbx_strand_id
1 'polypeptide(L)'
;ALPARTAVVGAGYIAVEIAGVLHALGSQTHLFLRQNSALRGFDPLLSQTLMEIMEAEGPAVHRQATPKAVVRNADGSLDLQLQDGSSHTVDCVVWAVGRRPDTSGLNLEAAGVALQDSGHIAVDKFQDTNVPGIHAVGDITGRIELTPVAVAAGRRLSERLFNGKTGEHLDYDNVPTVVFSHPPIGTVGLTEPQARERFGDDQVKIYQSAFTAMYTAVTRHRQPARMKLVCVGPEERIVGIHGIGLGMDEMLQGFAVALKMGATKRDFDDTVAIHPTAAEEFVTMR
;
A
#
# COMPACT_ATOMS: atom_id res chain seq x y z
N ALA A 1 24.32 -4.95 13.19
CA ALA A 1 23.98 -6.37 13.29
C ALA A 1 22.45 -6.50 13.24
N LEU A 2 21.92 -7.58 12.71
CA LEU A 2 20.49 -7.90 12.76
C LEU A 2 20.10 -8.14 14.23
N PRO A 3 19.05 -7.47 14.77
CA PRO A 3 18.57 -7.78 16.11
C PRO A 3 17.98 -9.19 16.18
N ALA A 4 18.25 -9.93 17.27
CA ALA A 4 17.71 -11.27 17.41
C ALA A 4 16.19 -11.26 17.62
N ARG A 5 15.67 -10.25 18.38
CA ARG A 5 14.24 -10.06 18.67
C ARG A 5 13.84 -8.64 18.30
N THR A 6 12.78 -8.50 17.49
CA THR A 6 12.32 -7.18 17.05
C THR A 6 10.83 -7.00 17.28
N ALA A 7 10.44 -5.87 17.85
CA ALA A 7 9.07 -5.38 17.87
C ALA A 7 8.88 -4.34 16.77
N VAL A 8 7.94 -4.55 15.87
CA VAL A 8 7.49 -3.57 14.88
C VAL A 8 6.12 -3.07 15.30
N VAL A 9 5.97 -1.76 15.51
CA VAL A 9 4.71 -1.14 15.93
C VAL A 9 4.12 -0.35 14.78
N GLY A 10 2.93 -0.75 14.34
CA GLY A 10 2.21 -0.10 13.24
C GLY A 10 1.37 -1.07 12.42
N ALA A 11 0.45 -0.53 11.63
CA ALA A 11 -0.47 -1.31 10.80
C ALA A 11 -0.46 -0.88 9.32
N GLY A 12 0.38 0.07 8.94
CA GLY A 12 0.56 0.54 7.56
C GLY A 12 1.56 -0.33 6.79
N TYR A 13 1.73 -0.02 5.51
CA TYR A 13 2.62 -0.76 4.62
C TYR A 13 4.08 -0.80 5.11
N ILE A 14 4.59 0.29 5.69
CA ILE A 14 5.96 0.34 6.26
C ILE A 14 6.13 -0.72 7.37
N ALA A 15 5.15 -0.81 8.28
CA ALA A 15 5.21 -1.79 9.36
C ALA A 15 5.19 -3.23 8.82
N VAL A 16 4.32 -3.49 7.84
CA VAL A 16 4.18 -4.82 7.20
C VAL A 16 5.46 -5.21 6.48
N GLU A 17 6.03 -4.33 5.67
CA GLU A 17 7.25 -4.57 4.90
C GLU A 17 8.44 -4.82 5.82
N ILE A 18 8.68 -3.93 6.79
CA ILE A 18 9.80 -4.07 7.73
C ILE A 18 9.67 -5.34 8.57
N ALA A 19 8.45 -5.65 9.07
CA ALA A 19 8.24 -6.88 9.83
C ALA A 19 8.51 -8.13 8.98
N GLY A 20 8.05 -8.14 7.73
CA GLY A 20 8.30 -9.24 6.78
C GLY A 20 9.79 -9.44 6.49
N VAL A 21 10.51 -8.35 6.19
CA VAL A 21 11.96 -8.40 5.91
C VAL A 21 12.76 -8.90 7.12
N LEU A 22 12.49 -8.36 8.32
CA LEU A 22 13.20 -8.77 9.53
C LEU A 22 12.93 -10.22 9.89
N HIS A 23 11.68 -10.68 9.74
CA HIS A 23 11.31 -12.07 9.92
C HIS A 23 12.02 -12.98 8.93
N ALA A 24 12.01 -12.66 7.63
CA ALA A 24 12.68 -13.42 6.58
C ALA A 24 14.21 -13.52 6.78
N LEU A 25 14.81 -12.50 7.38
CA LEU A 25 16.24 -12.49 7.73
C LEU A 25 16.56 -13.28 9.02
N GLY A 26 15.55 -13.82 9.71
CA GLY A 26 15.73 -14.67 10.89
C GLY A 26 15.62 -13.96 12.24
N SER A 27 15.20 -12.69 12.28
CA SER A 27 14.83 -12.05 13.54
C SER A 27 13.52 -12.63 14.07
N GLN A 28 13.43 -12.91 15.37
CA GLN A 28 12.16 -13.19 16.03
C GLN A 28 11.33 -11.91 16.04
N THR A 29 10.47 -11.75 15.05
CA THR A 29 9.77 -10.51 14.78
C THR A 29 8.33 -10.57 15.29
N HIS A 30 7.94 -9.53 16.03
CA HIS A 30 6.60 -9.31 16.54
C HIS A 30 6.01 -8.06 15.92
N LEU A 31 4.81 -8.15 15.34
CA LEU A 31 4.07 -7.03 14.76
C LEU A 31 2.93 -6.63 15.70
N PHE A 32 2.96 -5.40 16.20
CA PHE A 32 1.96 -4.87 17.15
C PHE A 32 0.98 -3.96 16.43
N LEU A 33 -0.29 -4.38 16.39
CA LEU A 33 -1.39 -3.67 15.75
C LEU A 33 -2.32 -3.06 16.80
N ARG A 34 -2.59 -1.75 16.71
CA ARG A 34 -3.56 -1.09 17.58
C ARG A 34 -4.99 -1.64 17.41
N GLN A 35 -5.30 -2.17 16.23
CA GLN A 35 -6.61 -2.76 15.89
C GLN A 35 -6.44 -4.20 15.41
N ASN A 36 -7.51 -4.77 14.83
CA ASN A 36 -7.55 -6.19 14.49
C ASN A 36 -6.79 -6.58 13.22
N SER A 37 -6.47 -5.62 12.34
CA SER A 37 -5.88 -5.91 11.04
C SER A 37 -4.86 -4.85 10.61
N ALA A 38 -3.87 -5.27 9.84
CA ALA A 38 -3.00 -4.41 9.06
C ALA A 38 -3.69 -3.97 7.75
N LEU A 39 -3.16 -2.95 7.09
CA LEU A 39 -3.56 -2.45 5.76
C LEU A 39 -5.07 -2.18 5.60
N ARG A 40 -5.72 -1.61 6.62
CA ARG A 40 -7.17 -1.38 6.65
C ARG A 40 -7.72 -0.44 5.56
N GLY A 41 -6.86 0.36 4.92
CA GLY A 41 -7.22 1.21 3.78
C GLY A 41 -7.17 0.47 2.43
N PHE A 42 -6.73 -0.78 2.41
CA PHE A 42 -6.70 -1.64 1.22
C PHE A 42 -8.01 -2.43 1.08
N ASP A 43 -8.18 -3.10 -0.06
CA ASP A 43 -9.33 -3.98 -0.23
C ASP A 43 -9.35 -5.07 0.87
N PRO A 44 -10.52 -5.38 1.46
CA PRO A 44 -10.64 -6.36 2.54
C PRO A 44 -10.03 -7.73 2.21
N LEU A 45 -10.11 -8.17 0.94
CA LEU A 45 -9.49 -9.42 0.50
C LEU A 45 -7.98 -9.43 0.79
N LEU A 46 -7.30 -8.32 0.49
CA LEU A 46 -5.84 -8.20 0.67
C LEU A 46 -5.45 -8.21 2.14
N SER A 47 -6.14 -7.37 2.93
CA SER A 47 -5.88 -7.24 4.36
C SER A 47 -6.12 -8.57 5.10
N GLN A 48 -7.24 -9.23 4.80
CA GLN A 48 -7.57 -10.51 5.42
C GLN A 48 -6.58 -11.61 5.03
N THR A 49 -6.31 -11.77 3.73
CA THR A 49 -5.37 -12.80 3.25
C THR A 49 -3.96 -12.60 3.80
N LEU A 50 -3.48 -11.34 3.87
CA LEU A 50 -2.20 -11.03 4.47
C LEU A 50 -2.14 -11.47 5.95
N MET A 51 -3.20 -11.18 6.71
CA MET A 51 -3.26 -11.57 8.12
C MET A 51 -3.25 -13.08 8.30
N GLU A 52 -3.99 -13.82 7.46
CA GLU A 52 -3.99 -15.30 7.46
C GLU A 52 -2.59 -15.87 7.19
N ILE A 53 -1.87 -15.29 6.20
CA ILE A 53 -0.51 -15.71 5.87
C ILE A 53 0.47 -15.39 7.00
N MET A 54 0.40 -14.19 7.57
CA MET A 54 1.27 -13.80 8.69
C MET A 54 1.07 -14.69 9.92
N GLU A 55 -0.17 -15.07 10.24
CA GLU A 55 -0.46 -15.96 11.35
C GLU A 55 0.05 -17.39 11.13
N ALA A 56 0.09 -17.86 9.87
CA ALA A 56 0.56 -19.18 9.54
C ALA A 56 2.10 -19.28 9.47
N GLU A 57 2.79 -18.27 8.98
CA GLU A 57 4.17 -18.38 8.52
C GLU A 57 5.04 -17.16 8.79
N GLY A 58 4.43 -16.04 9.18
CA GLY A 58 5.06 -14.74 9.24
C GLY A 58 5.47 -14.30 10.64
N PRO A 59 5.70 -13.00 10.85
CA PRO A 59 5.96 -12.45 12.17
C PRO A 59 4.80 -12.72 13.12
N ALA A 60 5.10 -12.89 14.42
CA ALA A 60 4.06 -13.05 15.43
C ALA A 60 3.20 -11.78 15.51
N VAL A 61 1.89 -11.89 15.25
CA VAL A 61 0.97 -10.74 15.21
C VAL A 61 0.26 -10.57 16.55
N HIS A 62 0.36 -9.37 17.11
CA HIS A 62 -0.34 -8.95 18.33
C HIS A 62 -1.42 -7.93 17.96
N ARG A 63 -2.69 -8.36 18.04
CA ARG A 63 -3.86 -7.53 17.73
C ARG A 63 -4.29 -6.75 18.96
N GLN A 64 -4.92 -5.58 18.77
CA GLN A 64 -5.41 -4.70 19.86
C GLN A 64 -4.29 -4.35 20.87
N ALA A 65 -3.05 -4.35 20.41
CA ALA A 65 -1.86 -4.17 21.21
C ALA A 65 -1.35 -2.73 21.07
N THR A 66 -1.72 -1.89 22.04
CA THR A 66 -1.31 -0.48 22.05
C THR A 66 -0.14 -0.31 23.01
N PRO A 67 1.04 0.13 22.52
CA PRO A 67 2.17 0.41 23.36
C PRO A 67 1.89 1.54 24.36
N LYS A 68 2.41 1.38 25.57
CA LYS A 68 2.38 2.37 26.64
C LYS A 68 3.74 3.00 26.88
N ALA A 69 4.79 2.18 26.90
CA ALA A 69 6.16 2.63 27.14
C ALA A 69 7.18 1.66 26.54
N VAL A 70 8.40 2.15 26.35
CA VAL A 70 9.58 1.32 26.06
C VAL A 70 10.59 1.60 27.16
N VAL A 71 11.00 0.56 27.89
CA VAL A 71 11.93 0.66 29.02
C VAL A 71 13.19 -0.11 28.66
N ARG A 72 14.35 0.53 28.82
CA ARG A 72 15.65 -0.13 28.60
C ARG A 72 16.07 -0.89 29.85
N ASN A 73 16.42 -2.16 29.70
CA ASN A 73 16.93 -3.03 30.74
C ASN A 73 18.45 -2.86 30.94
N ALA A 74 18.97 -3.35 32.08
CA ALA A 74 20.39 -3.28 32.40
C ALA A 74 21.29 -4.04 31.41
N ASP A 75 20.78 -5.09 30.77
CA ASP A 75 21.46 -5.88 29.74
C ASP A 75 21.42 -5.25 28.33
N GLY A 76 20.73 -4.10 28.20
CA GLY A 76 20.58 -3.37 26.95
C GLY A 76 19.34 -3.75 26.14
N SER A 77 18.61 -4.82 26.53
CA SER A 77 17.32 -5.17 25.93
C SER A 77 16.25 -4.11 26.24
N LEU A 78 15.12 -4.19 25.56
CA LEU A 78 14.01 -3.23 25.63
C LEU A 78 12.73 -3.97 26.01
N ASP A 79 12.05 -3.51 27.04
CA ASP A 79 10.69 -3.96 27.38
C ASP A 79 9.66 -3.04 26.73
N LEU A 80 8.95 -3.57 25.72
CA LEU A 80 7.78 -2.92 25.15
C LEU A 80 6.56 -3.23 26.02
N GLN A 81 6.17 -2.27 26.84
CA GLN A 81 5.01 -2.36 27.72
C GLN A 81 3.74 -1.95 26.98
N LEU A 82 2.67 -2.74 27.09
CA LEU A 82 1.38 -2.48 26.48
C LEU A 82 0.37 -1.90 27.48
N GLN A 83 -0.71 -1.34 26.95
CA GLN A 83 -1.77 -0.73 27.80
C GLN A 83 -2.55 -1.76 28.63
N ASP A 84 -2.61 -3.01 28.19
CA ASP A 84 -3.26 -4.12 28.88
C ASP A 84 -2.43 -4.67 30.07
N GLY A 85 -1.22 -4.11 30.28
CA GLY A 85 -0.29 -4.51 31.34
C GLY A 85 0.71 -5.60 30.91
N SER A 86 0.59 -6.17 29.73
CA SER A 86 1.58 -7.11 29.22
C SER A 86 2.88 -6.41 28.79
N SER A 87 3.98 -7.17 28.70
CA SER A 87 5.29 -6.68 28.28
C SER A 87 6.01 -7.69 27.41
N HIS A 88 6.74 -7.20 26.40
CA HIS A 88 7.53 -8.01 25.47
C HIS A 88 8.97 -7.52 25.47
N THR A 89 9.91 -8.41 25.82
CA THR A 89 11.34 -8.08 25.83
C THR A 89 11.94 -8.33 24.46
N VAL A 90 12.50 -7.30 23.86
CA VAL A 90 13.08 -7.31 22.49
C VAL A 90 14.43 -6.60 22.49
N ASP A 91 15.18 -6.73 21.39
CA ASP A 91 16.48 -6.06 21.22
C ASP A 91 16.36 -4.78 20.39
N CYS A 92 15.26 -4.65 19.64
CA CYS A 92 14.96 -3.48 18.80
C CYS A 92 13.46 -3.21 18.76
N VAL A 93 13.09 -1.92 18.78
CA VAL A 93 11.73 -1.48 18.51
C VAL A 93 11.74 -0.57 17.30
N VAL A 94 10.96 -0.93 16.27
CA VAL A 94 10.72 -0.14 15.07
C VAL A 94 9.36 0.54 15.20
N TRP A 95 9.34 1.86 15.18
CA TRP A 95 8.14 2.68 15.34
C TRP A 95 7.65 3.12 13.96
N ALA A 96 6.59 2.47 13.43
CA ALA A 96 6.04 2.73 12.09
C ALA A 96 4.55 3.15 12.16
N VAL A 97 4.23 4.12 13.02
CA VAL A 97 2.86 4.53 13.35
C VAL A 97 2.35 5.72 12.55
N GLY A 98 3.08 6.16 11.55
CA GLY A 98 2.74 7.24 10.64
C GLY A 98 3.93 8.14 10.32
N ARG A 99 3.68 9.12 9.47
CA ARG A 99 4.65 10.13 9.02
C ARG A 99 4.04 11.51 9.16
N ARG A 100 4.87 12.50 9.23
CA ARG A 100 4.50 13.91 9.16
C ARG A 100 5.46 14.62 8.21
N PRO A 101 5.02 15.69 7.50
CA PRO A 101 5.92 16.46 6.67
C PRO A 101 6.97 17.15 7.53
N ASP A 102 8.22 17.13 7.08
CA ASP A 102 9.29 17.91 7.70
C ASP A 102 9.40 19.26 7.01
N THR A 103 8.54 20.18 7.39
CA THR A 103 8.52 21.57 6.93
C THR A 103 9.26 22.51 7.88
N SER A 104 9.69 21.99 9.05
CA SER A 104 10.45 22.77 10.03
C SER A 104 11.79 23.20 9.42
N GLY A 105 12.18 24.43 9.60
CA GLY A 105 13.42 24.96 9.06
C GLY A 105 13.36 25.47 7.62
N LEU A 106 12.26 25.27 6.89
CA LEU A 106 12.10 25.86 5.54
C LEU A 106 11.65 27.33 5.57
N ASN A 107 11.29 27.84 6.75
CA ASN A 107 10.84 29.22 6.95
C ASN A 107 9.69 29.63 6.01
N LEU A 108 8.75 28.71 5.79
CA LEU A 108 7.65 28.87 4.82
C LEU A 108 6.74 30.04 5.15
N GLU A 109 6.57 30.35 6.44
CA GLU A 109 5.79 31.50 6.92
C GLU A 109 6.36 32.84 6.40
N ALA A 110 7.69 33.00 6.43
CA ALA A 110 8.35 34.20 5.91
C ALA A 110 8.16 34.38 4.40
N ALA A 111 7.97 33.29 3.66
CA ALA A 111 7.62 33.30 2.23
C ALA A 111 6.12 33.41 1.97
N GLY A 112 5.28 33.38 3.01
CA GLY A 112 3.83 33.41 2.90
C GLY A 112 3.20 32.14 2.34
N VAL A 113 3.92 31.01 2.36
CA VAL A 113 3.43 29.71 1.84
C VAL A 113 2.43 29.11 2.83
N ALA A 114 1.24 28.79 2.36
CA ALA A 114 0.17 28.19 3.16
C ALA A 114 0.43 26.70 3.44
N LEU A 115 0.22 26.30 4.69
CA LEU A 115 0.19 24.92 5.12
C LEU A 115 -1.25 24.44 5.35
N GLN A 116 -1.48 23.15 5.12
CA GLN A 116 -2.69 22.45 5.57
C GLN A 116 -2.63 22.23 7.09
N ASP A 117 -3.75 21.89 7.72
CA ASP A 117 -3.80 21.55 9.17
C ASP A 117 -2.89 20.37 9.53
N SER A 118 -2.63 19.49 8.59
CA SER A 118 -1.71 18.36 8.70
C SER A 118 -0.21 18.75 8.65
N GLY A 119 0.10 20.01 8.38
CA GLY A 119 1.45 20.54 8.19
C GLY A 119 2.02 20.38 6.79
N HIS A 120 1.28 19.76 5.85
CA HIS A 120 1.70 19.66 4.45
C HIS A 120 1.53 20.98 3.72
N ILE A 121 2.35 21.21 2.67
CA ILE A 121 2.22 22.40 1.82
C ILE A 121 0.96 22.27 0.94
N ALA A 122 0.09 23.26 1.03
CA ALA A 122 -1.10 23.33 0.19
C ALA A 122 -0.72 23.63 -1.26
N VAL A 123 -1.16 22.77 -2.20
CA VAL A 123 -0.94 22.97 -3.63
C VAL A 123 -2.21 22.66 -4.42
N ASP A 124 -2.36 23.31 -5.56
CA ASP A 124 -3.39 23.01 -6.53
C ASP A 124 -3.06 21.75 -7.37
N LYS A 125 -3.86 21.42 -8.40
CA LYS A 125 -3.60 20.29 -9.29
C LYS A 125 -2.34 20.43 -10.13
N PHE A 126 -1.86 21.66 -10.32
CA PHE A 126 -0.64 21.98 -11.07
C PHE A 126 0.61 22.03 -10.22
N GLN A 127 0.51 21.69 -8.92
CA GLN A 127 1.59 21.76 -7.93
C GLN A 127 2.01 23.18 -7.55
N ASP A 128 1.16 24.17 -7.84
CA ASP A 128 1.40 25.56 -7.47
C ASP A 128 0.94 25.80 -6.02
N THR A 129 1.77 26.50 -5.25
CA THR A 129 1.36 26.99 -3.93
C THR A 129 0.53 28.27 -4.08
N ASN A 130 0.09 28.84 -2.98
CA ASN A 130 -0.56 30.16 -2.96
C ASN A 130 0.40 31.32 -3.30
N VAL A 131 1.72 31.08 -3.37
CA VAL A 131 2.74 32.09 -3.68
C VAL A 131 3.27 31.88 -5.08
N PRO A 132 3.12 32.85 -6.01
CA PRO A 132 3.60 32.76 -7.37
C PRO A 132 5.10 32.43 -7.42
N GLY A 133 5.47 31.44 -8.26
CA GLY A 133 6.85 30.99 -8.43
C GLY A 133 7.35 30.00 -7.37
N ILE A 134 6.51 29.65 -6.39
CA ILE A 134 6.82 28.60 -5.42
C ILE A 134 5.90 27.38 -5.69
N HIS A 135 6.52 26.23 -5.88
CA HIS A 135 5.86 24.97 -6.19
C HIS A 135 6.26 23.89 -5.17
N ALA A 136 5.40 22.89 -4.95
CA ALA A 136 5.74 21.75 -4.11
C ALA A 136 5.28 20.44 -4.75
N VAL A 137 6.12 19.40 -4.69
CA VAL A 137 5.86 18.06 -5.23
C VAL A 137 6.25 16.98 -4.23
N GLY A 138 5.63 15.81 -4.36
CA GLY A 138 5.95 14.64 -3.54
C GLY A 138 5.29 14.66 -2.17
N ASP A 139 5.88 13.92 -1.25
CA ASP A 139 5.32 13.61 0.08
C ASP A 139 4.95 14.86 0.89
N ILE A 140 5.69 15.95 0.69
CA ILE A 140 5.45 17.21 1.40
C ILE A 140 4.10 17.84 1.09
N THR A 141 3.41 17.40 0.02
CA THR A 141 2.07 17.87 -0.37
C THR A 141 0.93 17.07 0.28
N GLY A 142 1.25 15.93 0.92
CA GLY A 142 0.27 15.08 1.60
C GLY A 142 -0.70 14.34 0.68
N ARG A 143 -0.37 14.23 -0.63
CA ARG A 143 -1.21 13.48 -1.58
C ARG A 143 -0.85 12.00 -1.53
N ILE A 144 -0.33 11.40 -2.59
CA ILE A 144 0.12 10.01 -2.63
C ILE A 144 1.62 9.97 -2.39
N GLU A 145 2.02 9.42 -1.26
CA GLU A 145 3.40 9.41 -0.76
C GLU A 145 4.20 8.24 -1.35
N LEU A 146 4.44 8.30 -2.67
CA LEU A 146 5.22 7.32 -3.43
C LEU A 146 6.25 8.02 -4.32
N THR A 147 7.49 7.52 -4.33
CA THR A 147 8.57 8.08 -5.14
C THR A 147 8.21 8.26 -6.63
N PRO A 148 7.62 7.26 -7.34
CA PRO A 148 7.25 7.43 -8.74
C PRO A 148 6.18 8.50 -8.96
N VAL A 149 5.30 8.73 -7.98
CA VAL A 149 4.30 9.81 -8.02
C VAL A 149 4.96 11.17 -7.92
N ALA A 150 5.91 11.35 -7.00
CA ALA A 150 6.70 12.58 -6.89
C ALA A 150 7.47 12.89 -8.18
N VAL A 151 8.11 11.87 -8.77
CA VAL A 151 8.82 11.99 -10.05
C VAL A 151 7.87 12.36 -11.19
N ALA A 152 6.70 11.72 -11.26
CA ALA A 152 5.71 11.99 -12.31
C ALA A 152 5.12 13.41 -12.18
N ALA A 153 4.84 13.87 -10.95
CA ALA A 153 4.38 15.23 -10.69
C ALA A 153 5.45 16.27 -11.07
N GLY A 154 6.70 16.04 -10.67
CA GLY A 154 7.83 16.93 -10.99
C GLY A 154 8.10 17.04 -12.49
N ARG A 155 8.02 15.93 -13.23
CA ARG A 155 8.16 15.93 -14.70
C ARG A 155 7.08 16.78 -15.37
N ARG A 156 5.81 16.63 -14.98
CA ARG A 156 4.70 17.43 -15.54
C ARG A 156 4.80 18.91 -15.17
N LEU A 157 5.21 19.19 -13.94
CA LEU A 157 5.51 20.56 -13.52
C LEU A 157 6.60 21.18 -14.40
N SER A 158 7.70 20.46 -14.66
CA SER A 158 8.79 20.91 -15.53
C SER A 158 8.32 21.14 -16.97
N GLU A 159 7.53 20.24 -17.55
CA GLU A 159 6.95 20.38 -18.89
C GLU A 159 6.05 21.63 -18.99
N ARG A 160 5.29 21.92 -17.95
CA ARG A 160 4.43 23.10 -17.87
C ARG A 160 5.25 24.41 -17.77
N LEU A 161 6.25 24.44 -16.89
CA LEU A 161 6.99 25.65 -16.61
C LEU A 161 8.01 26.02 -17.72
N PHE A 162 8.63 25.00 -18.35
CA PHE A 162 9.79 25.23 -19.22
C PHE A 162 9.59 24.76 -20.66
N ASN A 163 8.52 23.98 -20.96
CA ASN A 163 8.31 23.40 -22.28
C ASN A 163 6.95 23.80 -22.90
N GLY A 164 6.30 24.84 -22.39
CA GLY A 164 5.08 25.42 -22.95
C GLY A 164 3.81 24.57 -22.86
N LYS A 165 3.84 23.45 -22.15
CA LYS A 165 2.66 22.57 -21.99
C LYS A 165 1.78 23.04 -20.83
N THR A 166 1.12 24.16 -20.99
CA THR A 166 0.40 24.88 -19.92
C THR A 166 -0.68 24.06 -19.18
N GLY A 167 -1.22 23.01 -19.80
CA GLY A 167 -2.25 22.13 -19.20
C GLY A 167 -1.70 20.91 -18.47
N GLU A 168 -0.38 20.68 -18.52
CA GLU A 168 0.22 19.46 -17.95
C GLU A 168 0.13 19.46 -16.42
N HIS A 169 -0.42 18.37 -15.91
CA HIS A 169 -0.47 18.04 -14.48
C HIS A 169 -0.59 16.55 -14.29
N LEU A 170 -0.23 16.05 -13.11
CA LEU A 170 -0.42 14.64 -12.78
C LEU A 170 -1.89 14.37 -12.45
N ASP A 171 -2.46 13.39 -13.11
CA ASP A 171 -3.71 12.75 -12.69
C ASP A 171 -3.38 11.76 -11.57
N TYR A 172 -3.92 12.01 -10.38
CA TYR A 172 -3.71 11.19 -9.18
C TYR A 172 -4.71 10.02 -9.06
N ASP A 173 -5.64 9.89 -10.02
CA ASP A 173 -6.57 8.78 -10.02
C ASP A 173 -5.88 7.49 -10.51
N ASN A 174 -6.26 6.37 -9.90
CA ASN A 174 -5.82 5.04 -10.29
C ASN A 174 -4.27 4.88 -10.31
N VAL A 175 -3.61 5.40 -9.30
CA VAL A 175 -2.18 5.17 -9.11
C VAL A 175 -1.94 3.74 -8.61
N PRO A 176 -1.22 2.90 -9.39
CA PRO A 176 -0.90 1.56 -8.94
C PRO A 176 0.03 1.61 -7.74
N THR A 177 -0.26 0.76 -6.78
CA THR A 177 0.48 0.68 -5.52
C THR A 177 0.86 -0.76 -5.21
N VAL A 178 2.09 -0.98 -4.78
CA VAL A 178 2.60 -2.26 -4.32
C VAL A 178 2.97 -2.13 -2.84
N VAL A 179 2.64 -3.16 -2.06
CA VAL A 179 3.21 -3.38 -0.73
C VAL A 179 4.11 -4.60 -0.83
N PHE A 180 5.37 -4.43 -0.51
CA PHE A 180 6.39 -5.49 -0.53
C PHE A 180 6.29 -6.36 0.72
N SER A 181 5.07 -6.84 0.97
CA SER A 181 4.80 -7.90 1.94
C SER A 181 5.29 -9.26 1.43
N HIS A 182 5.17 -10.30 2.25
CA HIS A 182 5.52 -11.66 1.91
C HIS A 182 4.27 -12.55 1.97
N PRO A 183 3.62 -12.82 0.80
CA PRO A 183 3.93 -12.40 -0.57
C PRO A 183 3.55 -10.94 -0.86
N PRO A 184 3.99 -10.36 -2.00
CA PRO A 184 3.68 -8.98 -2.36
C PRO A 184 2.19 -8.76 -2.65
N ILE A 185 1.73 -7.55 -2.36
CA ILE A 185 0.38 -7.08 -2.66
C ILE A 185 0.46 -6.04 -3.76
N GLY A 186 -0.45 -6.14 -4.73
CA GLY A 186 -0.66 -5.12 -5.75
C GLY A 186 -2.10 -4.62 -5.74
N THR A 187 -2.29 -3.32 -5.89
CA THR A 187 -3.62 -2.70 -5.90
C THR A 187 -3.66 -1.47 -6.80
N VAL A 188 -4.73 -1.31 -7.55
CA VAL A 188 -5.02 -0.10 -8.34
C VAL A 188 -6.52 0.11 -8.43
N GLY A 189 -6.96 1.36 -8.40
CA GLY A 189 -8.36 1.75 -8.49
C GLY A 189 -9.13 1.61 -7.18
N LEU A 190 -10.43 1.43 -7.28
CA LEU A 190 -11.34 1.41 -6.13
C LEU A 190 -11.37 0.03 -5.47
N THR A 191 -11.36 0.01 -4.14
CA THR A 191 -11.70 -1.19 -3.37
C THR A 191 -13.18 -1.52 -3.55
N GLU A 192 -13.57 -2.77 -3.27
CA GLU A 192 -14.98 -3.16 -3.33
C GLU A 192 -15.89 -2.26 -2.48
N PRO A 193 -15.58 -1.95 -1.21
CA PRO A 193 -16.40 -1.04 -0.42
C PRO A 193 -16.54 0.36 -1.04
N GLN A 194 -15.43 0.92 -1.57
CA GLN A 194 -15.45 2.23 -2.23
C GLN A 194 -16.29 2.23 -3.52
N ALA A 195 -16.20 1.14 -4.29
CA ALA A 195 -17.02 1.01 -5.49
C ALA A 195 -18.52 0.91 -5.15
N ARG A 196 -18.88 0.12 -4.13
CA ARG A 196 -20.27 0.00 -3.65
C ARG A 196 -20.80 1.33 -3.11
N GLU A 197 -20.02 2.05 -2.33
CA GLU A 197 -20.37 3.38 -1.83
C GLU A 197 -20.59 4.38 -2.97
N ARG A 198 -19.76 4.33 -4.00
CA ARG A 198 -19.78 5.31 -5.12
C ARG A 198 -20.86 5.01 -6.16
N PHE A 199 -21.12 3.74 -6.47
CA PHE A 199 -22.00 3.34 -7.58
C PHE A 199 -23.28 2.63 -7.15
N GLY A 200 -23.38 2.22 -5.88
CA GLY A 200 -24.46 1.38 -5.38
C GLY A 200 -24.18 -0.12 -5.56
N ASP A 201 -24.72 -0.93 -4.66
CA ASP A 201 -24.49 -2.37 -4.61
C ASP A 201 -24.91 -3.08 -5.91
N ASP A 202 -26.04 -2.68 -6.48
CA ASP A 202 -26.62 -3.27 -7.71
C ASP A 202 -25.77 -3.04 -8.95
N GLN A 203 -24.86 -2.04 -8.93
CA GLN A 203 -24.01 -1.71 -10.04
C GLN A 203 -22.62 -2.34 -9.94
N VAL A 204 -22.29 -2.97 -8.81
CA VAL A 204 -20.95 -3.53 -8.56
C VAL A 204 -20.99 -5.04 -8.70
N LYS A 205 -20.14 -5.55 -9.58
CA LYS A 205 -19.90 -6.99 -9.75
C LYS A 205 -18.46 -7.33 -9.41
N ILE A 206 -18.27 -8.38 -8.64
CA ILE A 206 -16.97 -8.82 -8.13
C ILE A 206 -16.61 -10.16 -8.74
N TYR A 207 -15.36 -10.25 -9.23
CA TYR A 207 -14.74 -11.49 -9.65
C TYR A 207 -13.54 -11.77 -8.75
N GLN A 208 -13.37 -13.01 -8.33
CA GLN A 208 -12.29 -13.41 -7.44
C GLN A 208 -11.70 -14.74 -7.88
N SER A 209 -10.38 -14.88 -7.73
CA SER A 209 -9.64 -16.13 -7.88
C SER A 209 -8.84 -16.42 -6.62
N ALA A 210 -8.78 -17.70 -6.26
CA ALA A 210 -8.08 -18.21 -5.11
C ALA A 210 -7.29 -19.47 -5.51
N PHE A 211 -5.96 -19.39 -5.48
CA PHE A 211 -5.11 -20.48 -5.94
C PHE A 211 -3.79 -20.55 -5.16
N THR A 212 -3.03 -21.59 -5.40
CA THR A 212 -1.64 -21.70 -4.94
C THR A 212 -0.71 -21.33 -6.10
N ALA A 213 0.21 -20.41 -5.87
CA ALA A 213 1.17 -20.01 -6.88
C ALA A 213 1.88 -21.24 -7.47
N MET A 214 1.89 -21.37 -8.80
CA MET A 214 2.46 -22.52 -9.52
C MET A 214 3.91 -22.78 -9.08
N TYR A 215 4.69 -21.73 -8.86
CA TYR A 215 6.07 -21.80 -8.42
C TYR A 215 6.26 -22.56 -7.10
N THR A 216 5.26 -22.52 -6.21
CA THR A 216 5.29 -23.19 -4.90
C THR A 216 4.35 -24.38 -4.77
N ALA A 217 3.54 -24.67 -5.80
CA ALA A 217 2.47 -25.68 -5.72
C ALA A 217 2.94 -27.10 -5.37
N VAL A 218 4.15 -27.45 -5.78
CA VAL A 218 4.76 -28.77 -5.53
C VAL A 218 5.80 -28.74 -4.40
N THR A 219 5.97 -27.60 -3.72
CA THR A 219 6.90 -27.45 -2.60
C THR A 219 6.21 -27.72 -1.26
N ARG A 220 7.00 -27.83 -0.17
CA ARG A 220 6.45 -27.91 1.18
C ARG A 220 5.78 -26.61 1.63
N HIS A 221 6.26 -25.49 1.10
CA HIS A 221 5.78 -24.16 1.39
C HIS A 221 4.89 -23.70 0.25
N ARG A 222 3.59 -23.93 0.40
CA ARG A 222 2.57 -23.58 -0.59
C ARG A 222 2.08 -22.17 -0.33
N GLN A 223 2.49 -21.22 -1.14
CA GLN A 223 2.09 -19.84 -0.97
C GLN A 223 0.72 -19.58 -1.61
N PRO A 224 -0.29 -19.18 -0.82
CA PRO A 224 -1.61 -18.83 -1.35
C PRO A 224 -1.54 -17.53 -2.14
N ALA A 225 -2.35 -17.46 -3.19
CA ALA A 225 -2.60 -16.25 -3.95
C ALA A 225 -4.10 -15.96 -4.03
N ARG A 226 -4.46 -14.69 -4.02
CA ARG A 226 -5.85 -14.19 -4.14
C ARG A 226 -5.84 -13.00 -5.07
N MET A 227 -6.80 -12.97 -5.98
CA MET A 227 -6.99 -11.86 -6.91
C MET A 227 -8.44 -11.45 -6.99
N LYS A 228 -8.68 -10.17 -7.23
CA LYS A 228 -10.02 -9.59 -7.34
C LYS A 228 -10.07 -8.55 -8.45
N LEU A 229 -11.14 -8.60 -9.24
CA LEU A 229 -11.58 -7.51 -10.10
C LEU A 229 -12.85 -6.90 -9.53
N VAL A 230 -12.90 -5.58 -9.48
CA VAL A 230 -14.08 -4.79 -9.13
C VAL A 230 -14.59 -4.15 -10.41
N CYS A 231 -15.80 -4.56 -10.84
CA CYS A 231 -16.42 -4.11 -12.09
C CYS A 231 -17.70 -3.32 -11.79
N VAL A 232 -18.04 -2.38 -12.68
CA VAL A 232 -19.23 -1.53 -12.51
C VAL A 232 -20.01 -1.38 -13.80
N GLY A 233 -21.35 -1.29 -13.65
CA GLY A 233 -22.30 -1.04 -14.71
C GLY A 233 -22.55 -2.24 -15.62
N PRO A 234 -23.43 -2.09 -16.64
CA PRO A 234 -23.84 -3.19 -17.51
C PRO A 234 -22.71 -3.69 -18.42
N GLU A 235 -21.73 -2.86 -18.73
CA GLU A 235 -20.55 -3.23 -19.52
C GLU A 235 -19.43 -3.84 -18.67
N GLU A 236 -19.63 -3.91 -17.36
CA GLU A 236 -18.66 -4.42 -16.39
C GLU A 236 -17.28 -3.76 -16.54
N ARG A 237 -17.26 -2.41 -16.58
CA ARG A 237 -16.02 -1.65 -16.64
C ARG A 237 -15.21 -1.92 -15.38
N ILE A 238 -13.94 -2.28 -15.52
CA ILE A 238 -13.04 -2.55 -14.40
C ILE A 238 -12.63 -1.23 -13.75
N VAL A 239 -12.93 -1.09 -12.45
CA VAL A 239 -12.61 0.09 -11.64
C VAL A 239 -11.66 -0.21 -10.49
N GLY A 240 -11.37 -1.48 -10.23
CA GLY A 240 -10.42 -1.92 -9.22
C GLY A 240 -9.78 -3.26 -9.57
N ILE A 241 -8.48 -3.38 -9.33
CA ILE A 241 -7.69 -4.60 -9.51
C ILE A 241 -6.84 -4.77 -8.26
N HIS A 242 -7.00 -5.90 -7.60
CA HIS A 242 -6.35 -6.19 -6.33
C HIS A 242 -5.82 -7.62 -6.32
N GLY A 243 -4.62 -7.81 -5.77
CA GLY A 243 -4.08 -9.15 -5.63
C GLY A 243 -2.99 -9.23 -4.58
N ILE A 244 -2.84 -10.42 -4.02
CA ILE A 244 -1.75 -10.82 -3.14
C ILE A 244 -1.22 -12.15 -3.63
N GLY A 245 0.09 -12.25 -3.83
CA GLY A 245 0.74 -13.46 -4.33
C GLY A 245 2.05 -13.15 -5.07
N LEU A 246 2.81 -14.19 -5.37
CA LEU A 246 4.06 -14.06 -6.13
C LEU A 246 3.81 -13.42 -7.50
N GLY A 247 4.60 -12.39 -7.83
CA GLY A 247 4.56 -11.68 -9.09
C GLY A 247 3.51 -10.57 -9.17
N MET A 248 2.73 -10.33 -8.10
CA MET A 248 1.77 -9.20 -8.09
C MET A 248 2.43 -7.84 -8.25
N ASP A 249 3.61 -7.68 -7.71
CA ASP A 249 4.46 -6.49 -7.80
C ASP A 249 4.86 -6.18 -9.25
N GLU A 250 5.06 -7.20 -10.08
CA GLU A 250 5.44 -7.03 -11.48
C GLU A 250 4.23 -6.95 -12.43
N MET A 251 3.26 -7.86 -12.28
CA MET A 251 2.15 -7.94 -13.24
C MET A 251 1.17 -6.77 -13.14
N LEU A 252 1.00 -6.16 -11.95
CA LEU A 252 0.05 -5.06 -11.74
C LEU A 252 0.29 -3.89 -12.70
N GLN A 253 1.55 -3.60 -13.06
CA GLN A 253 1.88 -2.50 -13.94
C GLN A 253 1.15 -2.58 -15.29
N GLY A 254 1.08 -3.77 -15.89
CA GLY A 254 0.38 -3.98 -17.15
C GLY A 254 -1.14 -3.86 -17.00
N PHE A 255 -1.70 -4.45 -15.95
CA PHE A 255 -3.13 -4.38 -15.66
C PHE A 255 -3.60 -2.96 -15.30
N ALA A 256 -2.75 -2.17 -14.63
CA ALA A 256 -3.03 -0.77 -14.35
C ALA A 256 -3.16 0.07 -15.62
N VAL A 257 -2.39 -0.24 -16.68
CA VAL A 257 -2.54 0.39 -18.00
C VAL A 257 -3.91 0.08 -18.58
N ALA A 258 -4.33 -1.19 -18.56
CA ALA A 258 -5.64 -1.61 -19.06
C ALA A 258 -6.78 -0.91 -18.28
N LEU A 259 -6.72 -0.85 -16.94
CA LEU A 259 -7.69 -0.13 -16.12
C LEU A 259 -7.76 1.36 -16.51
N LYS A 260 -6.60 2.00 -16.69
CA LYS A 260 -6.54 3.42 -17.08
C LYS A 260 -7.09 3.68 -18.48
N MET A 261 -7.04 2.69 -19.37
CA MET A 261 -7.67 2.73 -20.70
C MET A 261 -9.19 2.49 -20.64
N GLY A 262 -9.75 2.15 -19.48
CA GLY A 262 -11.17 1.89 -19.30
C GLY A 262 -11.61 0.47 -19.69
N ALA A 263 -10.69 -0.50 -19.61
CA ALA A 263 -10.97 -1.89 -19.94
C ALA A 263 -12.19 -2.43 -19.19
N THR A 264 -12.93 -3.30 -19.86
CA THR A 264 -14.08 -4.03 -19.34
C THR A 264 -13.70 -5.47 -18.99
N LYS A 265 -14.57 -6.17 -18.25
CA LYS A 265 -14.40 -7.61 -17.99
C LYS A 265 -14.33 -8.40 -19.29
N ARG A 266 -15.10 -7.99 -20.29
CA ARG A 266 -15.09 -8.63 -21.62
C ARG A 266 -13.72 -8.51 -22.30
N ASP A 267 -13.04 -7.37 -22.22
CA ASP A 267 -11.69 -7.22 -22.79
C ASP A 267 -10.70 -8.20 -22.14
N PHE A 268 -10.86 -8.47 -20.83
CA PHE A 268 -10.06 -9.47 -20.12
C PHE A 268 -10.44 -10.89 -20.56
N ASP A 269 -11.73 -11.22 -20.69
CA ASP A 269 -12.22 -12.53 -21.11
C ASP A 269 -11.85 -12.89 -22.55
N ASP A 270 -11.77 -11.90 -23.43
CA ASP A 270 -11.40 -12.06 -24.84
C ASP A 270 -9.86 -12.15 -25.01
N THR A 271 -9.09 -11.86 -23.95
CA THR A 271 -7.62 -11.96 -23.97
C THR A 271 -7.19 -13.40 -23.69
N VAL A 272 -6.39 -13.98 -24.61
CA VAL A 272 -5.85 -15.33 -24.45
C VAL A 272 -4.85 -15.35 -23.29
N ALA A 273 -5.07 -16.27 -22.35
CA ALA A 273 -4.22 -16.45 -21.18
C ALA A 273 -2.81 -16.96 -21.53
N ILE A 274 -1.82 -16.52 -20.76
CA ILE A 274 -0.47 -17.07 -20.80
C ILE A 274 -0.39 -18.17 -19.74
N HIS A 275 -0.44 -19.44 -20.17
CA HIS A 275 -0.43 -20.59 -19.27
C HIS A 275 0.94 -21.28 -19.24
N PRO A 276 1.47 -21.70 -18.04
CA PRO A 276 0.92 -21.43 -16.70
C PRO A 276 1.57 -20.19 -16.07
N THR A 277 0.77 -19.21 -15.73
CA THR A 277 1.23 -17.99 -15.01
C THR A 277 0.21 -17.54 -13.97
N ALA A 278 0.63 -16.75 -12.97
CA ALA A 278 -0.31 -16.14 -12.05
C ALA A 278 -1.16 -15.06 -12.73
N ALA A 279 -0.64 -14.40 -13.77
CA ALA A 279 -1.35 -13.33 -14.48
C ALA A 279 -2.60 -13.82 -15.24
N GLU A 280 -2.63 -15.11 -15.65
CA GLU A 280 -3.79 -15.69 -16.33
C GLU A 280 -5.06 -15.65 -15.47
N GLU A 281 -4.94 -15.66 -14.16
CA GLU A 281 -6.06 -15.62 -13.25
C GLU A 281 -6.93 -14.36 -13.44
N PHE A 282 -6.34 -13.23 -13.80
CA PHE A 282 -7.11 -12.00 -14.08
C PHE A 282 -7.96 -12.11 -15.36
N VAL A 283 -7.54 -12.89 -16.35
CA VAL A 283 -8.25 -13.03 -17.62
C VAL A 283 -9.10 -14.32 -17.70
N THR A 284 -9.01 -15.19 -16.71
CA THR A 284 -9.77 -16.44 -16.66
C THR A 284 -10.85 -16.47 -15.58
N MET A 285 -10.97 -15.45 -14.72
CA MET A 285 -12.02 -15.35 -13.70
C MET A 285 -13.42 -15.42 -14.31
N ARG A 286 -14.32 -16.18 -13.67
CA ARG A 286 -15.73 -16.34 -14.06
C ARG A 286 -16.66 -16.02 -12.90
#